data_53823eab4e46ea9075c97aae429706d5
#
_entry.id   53823eab4e46ea9075c97aae429706d5
#
_cell.length_a   1.000
_cell.length_b   1.000
_cell.length_c   1.000
_cell.angle_alpha   90.00
_cell.angle_beta   90.00
_cell.angle_gamma   90.00
#
_symmetry.space_group_name_H-M   'P 1'
#
loop_
_entity.id
_entity.type
_entity.pdbx_description
1 polymer ?
#
loop_
_entity_poly.entity_id
_entity_poly.type
_entity_poly.pdbx_seq_one_letter_code
_entity_poly.pdbx_strand_id
1 'polypeptide(L)'
;VAAAGPGAGRAALCVGGRTAEAARKAGFDVTEGPGDAAGLLPLIARWRGAPLLHPHGRHLARELPVPGMVVYEQKSCDLTDEARDLLARGGDVVLPLFSARSAALAAAAVRGSMSRLWPVAISATVMQAWDGPRAGSAIAQQPTQEGMVQAIRCLGIAEL
;
A
#
# COMPACT_ATOMS: atom_id res chain seq x y z
N VAL A 1 13.40 2.38 -6.20
CA VAL A 1 14.87 2.29 -6.10
C VAL A 1 15.46 1.76 -7.40
N ALA A 2 14.93 0.66 -7.97
CA ALA A 2 15.47 0.11 -9.23
C ALA A 2 15.51 1.14 -10.38
N ALA A 3 14.50 1.99 -10.48
CA ALA A 3 14.43 3.06 -11.50
C ALA A 3 15.46 4.19 -11.29
N ALA A 4 16.03 4.33 -10.08
CA ALA A 4 17.01 5.38 -9.78
C ALA A 4 18.45 5.00 -10.17
N GLY A 5 18.69 3.76 -10.59
CA GLY A 5 20.02 3.21 -10.87
C GLY A 5 20.85 3.03 -9.58
N PRO A 6 22.16 2.77 -9.71
CA PRO A 6 23.05 2.59 -8.57
C PRO A 6 23.17 3.88 -7.74
N GLY A 7 23.18 3.74 -6.42
CA GLY A 7 23.21 4.85 -5.48
C GLY A 7 24.50 5.66 -5.51
N ALA A 8 25.64 4.97 -5.67
CA ALA A 8 26.97 5.57 -5.71
C ALA A 8 27.22 6.58 -4.57
N GLY A 9 26.76 6.28 -3.36
CA GLY A 9 26.87 7.14 -2.18
C GLY A 9 25.97 8.39 -2.17
N ARG A 10 25.06 8.54 -3.16
CA ARG A 10 24.12 9.66 -3.16
C ARG A 10 23.16 9.55 -1.98
N ALA A 11 22.83 10.67 -1.38
CA ALA A 11 21.86 10.73 -0.28
C ALA A 11 20.45 10.39 -0.73
N ALA A 12 19.71 9.69 0.14
CA ALA A 12 18.29 9.35 -0.08
C ALA A 12 17.48 9.52 1.20
N LEU A 13 16.39 10.27 1.14
CA LEU A 13 15.37 10.33 2.17
C LEU A 13 14.31 9.26 1.86
N CYS A 14 14.15 8.28 2.72
CA CYS A 14 13.22 7.17 2.52
C CYS A 14 12.05 7.25 3.51
N VAL A 15 10.83 7.02 3.05
CA VAL A 15 9.62 7.12 3.89
C VAL A 15 9.68 6.14 5.06
N GLY A 16 10.15 4.91 4.84
CA GLY A 16 10.17 3.88 5.86
C GLY A 16 11.16 2.75 5.55
N GLY A 17 11.29 1.83 6.50
CA GLY A 17 12.33 0.81 6.56
C GLY A 17 12.52 -0.04 5.30
N ARG A 18 11.44 -0.52 4.68
CA ARG A 18 11.55 -1.34 3.45
C ARG A 18 12.20 -0.57 2.29
N THR A 19 11.81 0.69 2.09
CA THR A 19 12.41 1.55 1.06
C THR A 19 13.86 1.89 1.44
N ALA A 20 14.11 2.16 2.70
CA ALA A 20 15.44 2.44 3.24
C ALA A 20 16.40 1.26 3.02
N GLU A 21 15.98 0.05 3.33
CA GLU A 21 16.77 -1.16 3.11
C GLU A 21 17.09 -1.37 1.62
N ALA A 22 16.09 -1.23 0.75
CA ALA A 22 16.29 -1.35 -0.69
C ALA A 22 17.24 -0.28 -1.25
N ALA A 23 17.18 0.94 -0.72
CA ALA A 23 18.06 2.03 -1.12
C ALA A 23 19.50 1.80 -0.63
N ARG A 24 19.70 1.33 0.62
CA ARG A 24 21.03 0.95 1.14
C ARG A 24 21.66 -0.17 0.30
N LYS A 25 20.89 -1.21 -0.06
CA LYS A 25 21.36 -2.28 -0.95
C LYS A 25 21.74 -1.79 -2.34
N ALA A 26 21.12 -0.72 -2.82
CA ALA A 26 21.48 -0.07 -4.07
C ALA A 26 22.66 0.93 -3.96
N GLY A 27 23.27 1.08 -2.77
CA GLY A 27 24.42 1.92 -2.53
C GLY A 27 24.13 3.40 -2.27
N PHE A 28 22.91 3.73 -1.83
CA PHE A 28 22.59 5.08 -1.35
C PHE A 28 22.98 5.28 0.09
N ASP A 29 23.34 6.54 0.46
CA ASP A 29 23.41 6.99 1.84
C ASP A 29 22.01 7.39 2.32
N VAL A 30 21.44 6.62 3.27
CA VAL A 30 20.02 6.66 3.55
C VAL A 30 19.70 7.29 4.90
N THR A 31 18.87 8.32 4.87
CA THR A 31 18.11 8.82 6.03
C THR A 31 16.69 8.23 5.98
N GLU A 32 16.34 7.49 7.02
CA GLU A 32 15.03 6.84 7.14
C GLU A 32 14.02 7.74 7.86
N GLY A 33 12.83 7.86 7.30
CA GLY A 33 11.69 8.55 7.88
C GLY A 33 10.79 7.62 8.71
N PRO A 34 9.77 8.18 9.36
CA PRO A 34 8.93 7.46 10.32
C PRO A 34 7.84 6.56 9.71
N GLY A 35 7.82 6.37 8.40
CA GLY A 35 6.91 5.44 7.74
C GLY A 35 5.80 6.08 6.90
N ASP A 36 5.67 7.39 6.93
CA ASP A 36 4.69 8.13 6.13
C ASP A 36 5.27 9.40 5.47
N ALA A 37 4.54 9.92 4.49
CA ALA A 37 4.97 11.12 3.75
C ALA A 37 4.94 12.39 4.62
N ALA A 38 4.11 12.44 5.66
CA ALA A 38 4.04 13.59 6.56
C ALA A 38 5.33 13.70 7.39
N GLY A 39 5.85 12.57 7.85
CA GLY A 39 7.09 12.51 8.60
C GLY A 39 8.36 12.85 7.80
N LEU A 40 8.29 12.84 6.46
CA LEU A 40 9.39 13.33 5.64
C LEU A 40 9.48 14.86 5.62
N LEU A 41 8.40 15.59 5.86
CA LEU A 41 8.38 17.06 5.76
C LEU A 41 9.44 17.73 6.65
N PRO A 42 9.60 17.36 7.94
CA PRO A 42 10.66 17.93 8.78
C PRO A 42 12.07 17.60 8.28
N LEU A 43 12.28 16.42 7.71
CA LEU A 43 13.57 16.02 7.15
C LEU A 43 13.90 16.83 5.91
N ILE A 44 12.94 17.01 5.01
CA ILE A 44 13.06 17.86 3.82
C ILE A 44 13.34 19.32 4.21
N ALA A 45 12.59 19.85 5.17
CA ALA A 45 12.76 21.25 5.63
C ALA A 45 14.16 21.53 6.23
N ARG A 46 14.76 20.54 6.85
CA ARG A 46 16.10 20.63 7.43
C ARG A 46 17.23 20.26 6.46
N TRP A 47 16.86 19.74 5.29
CA TRP A 47 17.85 19.30 4.30
C TRP A 47 18.72 20.47 3.82
N ARG A 48 20.03 20.30 3.83
CA ARG A 48 21.03 21.29 3.38
C ARG A 48 21.99 20.74 2.34
N GLY A 49 21.71 19.52 1.84
CA GLY A 49 22.51 18.84 0.83
C GLY A 49 22.16 19.28 -0.60
N ALA A 50 22.48 18.44 -1.56
CA ALA A 50 22.14 18.63 -2.96
C ALA A 50 20.61 18.74 -3.17
N PRO A 51 20.15 19.35 -4.27
CA PRO A 51 18.74 19.42 -4.60
C PRO A 51 18.06 18.05 -4.57
N LEU A 52 16.89 17.97 -3.93
CA LEU A 52 16.11 16.75 -3.83
C LEU A 52 15.24 16.58 -5.08
N LEU A 53 15.04 15.33 -5.49
CA LEU A 53 14.07 14.90 -6.48
C LEU A 53 13.23 13.79 -5.87
N HIS A 54 11.91 13.84 -6.06
CA HIS A 54 10.96 12.83 -5.61
C HIS A 54 10.54 11.91 -6.77
N PRO A 55 11.19 10.76 -6.99
CA PRO A 55 10.69 9.76 -7.92
C PRO A 55 9.46 9.09 -7.30
N HIS A 56 8.33 9.13 -8.00
CA HIS A 56 7.06 8.65 -7.48
C HIS A 56 6.19 7.96 -8.53
N GLY A 57 5.17 7.25 -8.09
CA GLY A 57 4.12 6.71 -8.95
C GLY A 57 3.18 7.82 -9.44
N ARG A 58 2.47 7.59 -10.56
CA ARG A 58 1.48 8.53 -11.09
C ARG A 58 0.42 8.93 -10.05
N HIS A 59 0.06 8.02 -9.16
CA HIS A 59 -0.89 8.27 -8.08
C HIS A 59 -0.14 8.50 -6.78
N LEU A 60 -0.21 9.70 -6.25
CA LEU A 60 0.38 10.11 -4.98
C LEU A 60 -0.67 10.15 -3.88
N ALA A 61 -0.33 9.62 -2.72
CA ALA A 61 -1.13 9.82 -1.51
C ALA A 61 -0.96 11.24 -0.96
N ARG A 62 0.21 11.85 -1.18
CA ARG A 62 0.54 13.22 -0.78
C ARG A 62 1.65 13.78 -1.65
N GLU A 63 1.54 15.04 -2.02
CA GLU A 63 2.64 15.80 -2.64
C GLU A 63 3.67 16.22 -1.58
N LEU A 64 4.94 16.17 -1.95
CA LEU A 64 6.05 16.67 -1.15
C LEU A 64 6.54 18.01 -1.74
N PRO A 65 7.09 18.92 -0.91
CA PRO A 65 7.57 20.23 -1.36
C PRO A 65 8.94 20.14 -2.05
N VAL A 66 9.08 19.22 -2.98
CA VAL A 66 10.28 18.99 -3.80
C VAL A 66 9.83 18.63 -5.22
N PRO A 67 10.63 18.91 -6.27
CA PRO A 67 10.31 18.50 -7.62
C PRO A 67 10.01 17.01 -7.71
N GLY A 68 8.88 16.64 -8.31
CA GLY A 68 8.46 15.26 -8.51
C GLY A 68 8.79 14.76 -9.91
N MET A 69 9.03 13.45 -10.02
CA MET A 69 9.18 12.76 -11.29
C MET A 69 8.40 11.46 -11.27
N VAL A 70 7.46 11.30 -12.19
CA VAL A 70 6.70 10.05 -12.36
C VAL A 70 7.62 9.00 -12.97
N VAL A 71 7.89 7.93 -12.23
CA VAL A 71 8.78 6.83 -12.64
C VAL A 71 8.07 5.49 -12.81
N TYR A 72 6.82 5.37 -12.37
CA TYR A 72 5.96 4.20 -12.60
C TYR A 72 4.49 4.57 -12.58
N GLU A 73 3.67 3.71 -13.14
CA GLU A 73 2.22 3.80 -13.09
C GLU A 73 1.63 2.47 -12.63
N GLN A 74 0.70 2.55 -11.68
CA GLN A 74 -0.11 1.41 -11.26
C GLN A 74 -1.41 1.43 -12.08
N LYS A 75 -1.53 0.51 -13.01
CA LYS A 75 -2.76 0.30 -13.79
C LYS A 75 -3.68 -0.68 -13.06
N SER A 76 -4.97 -0.41 -13.05
CA SER A 76 -5.96 -1.41 -12.66
C SER A 76 -6.01 -2.49 -13.73
N CYS A 77 -6.10 -3.74 -13.29
CA CYS A 77 -6.37 -4.88 -14.15
C CYS A 77 -7.75 -5.43 -13.81
N ASP A 78 -8.40 -6.03 -14.79
CA ASP A 78 -9.62 -6.78 -14.55
C ASP A 78 -9.34 -8.01 -13.68
N LEU A 79 -10.39 -8.53 -13.04
CA LEU A 79 -10.29 -9.80 -12.33
C LEU A 79 -9.92 -10.92 -13.30
N THR A 80 -9.06 -11.84 -12.87
CA THR A 80 -8.80 -13.07 -13.61
C THR A 80 -10.01 -13.97 -13.63
N ASP A 81 -10.06 -14.93 -14.52
CA ASP A 81 -11.18 -15.87 -14.62
C ASP A 81 -11.30 -16.72 -13.35
N GLU A 82 -10.16 -17.12 -12.74
CA GLU A 82 -10.14 -17.84 -11.46
C GLU A 82 -10.75 -16.99 -10.33
N ALA A 83 -10.47 -15.68 -10.31
CA ALA A 83 -11.04 -14.78 -9.30
C ALA A 83 -12.56 -14.59 -9.52
N ARG A 84 -12.99 -14.49 -10.78
CA ARG A 84 -14.43 -14.43 -11.11
C ARG A 84 -15.14 -15.70 -10.71
N ASP A 85 -14.57 -16.87 -10.99
CA ASP A 85 -15.10 -18.16 -10.61
C ASP A 85 -15.21 -18.31 -9.09
N LEU A 86 -14.18 -17.88 -8.35
CA LEU A 86 -14.18 -17.89 -6.88
C LEU A 86 -15.33 -17.03 -6.33
N LEU A 87 -15.53 -15.83 -6.88
CA LEU A 87 -16.58 -14.90 -6.46
C LEU A 87 -18.00 -15.38 -6.85
N ALA A 88 -18.13 -16.22 -7.89
CA ALA A 88 -19.39 -16.77 -8.36
C ALA A 88 -19.82 -18.06 -7.62
N ARG A 89 -18.85 -18.84 -7.09
CA ARG A 89 -19.16 -20.13 -6.42
C ARG A 89 -19.87 -19.99 -5.08
N GLY A 90 -19.86 -18.82 -4.47
CA GLY A 90 -20.27 -18.63 -3.08
C GLY A 90 -19.19 -19.06 -2.09
N GLY A 91 -19.53 -19.02 -0.80
CA GLY A 91 -18.57 -19.27 0.28
C GLY A 91 -17.93 -17.99 0.82
N ASP A 92 -16.93 -18.12 1.67
CA ASP A 92 -16.24 -17.00 2.29
C ASP A 92 -15.00 -16.61 1.50
N VAL A 93 -14.85 -15.32 1.21
CA VAL A 93 -13.68 -14.77 0.53
C VAL A 93 -13.12 -13.63 1.35
N VAL A 94 -11.88 -13.79 1.84
CA VAL A 94 -11.14 -12.73 2.53
C VAL A 94 -10.42 -11.85 1.53
N LEU A 95 -10.54 -10.53 1.70
CA LEU A 95 -9.96 -9.52 0.82
C LEU A 95 -8.99 -8.64 1.61
N PRO A 96 -7.68 -8.95 1.63
CA PRO A 96 -6.69 -8.10 2.26
C PRO A 96 -6.49 -6.79 1.49
N LEU A 97 -6.68 -5.65 2.16
CA LEU A 97 -6.67 -4.31 1.56
C LEU A 97 -5.53 -3.48 2.15
N PHE A 98 -4.56 -3.08 1.31
CA PHE A 98 -3.35 -2.38 1.73
C PHE A 98 -3.32 -0.90 1.33
N SER A 99 -4.27 -0.42 0.54
CA SER A 99 -4.38 0.99 0.17
C SER A 99 -5.81 1.39 -0.12
N ALA A 100 -6.15 2.66 0.11
CA ALA A 100 -7.48 3.20 -0.19
C ALA A 100 -7.84 3.03 -1.68
N ARG A 101 -6.89 3.24 -2.60
CA ARG A 101 -7.10 3.03 -4.03
C ARG A 101 -7.43 1.56 -4.35
N SER A 102 -6.66 0.61 -3.80
CA SER A 102 -6.92 -0.82 -4.02
C SER A 102 -8.27 -1.23 -3.42
N ALA A 103 -8.63 -0.68 -2.26
CA ALA A 103 -9.92 -0.95 -1.62
C ALA A 103 -11.10 -0.49 -2.51
N ALA A 104 -11.05 0.73 -3.05
CA ALA A 104 -12.08 1.24 -3.94
C ALA A 104 -12.19 0.43 -5.26
N LEU A 105 -11.06 0.09 -5.86
CA LEU A 105 -11.04 -0.72 -7.09
C LEU A 105 -11.58 -2.13 -6.85
N ALA A 106 -11.15 -2.78 -5.77
CA ALA A 106 -11.64 -4.10 -5.41
C ALA A 106 -13.15 -4.06 -5.10
N ALA A 107 -13.61 -3.08 -4.32
CA ALA A 107 -15.03 -2.90 -4.02
C ALA A 107 -15.89 -2.80 -5.30
N ALA A 108 -15.44 -2.02 -6.27
CA ALA A 108 -16.14 -1.89 -7.56
C ALA A 108 -16.14 -3.22 -8.34
N ALA A 109 -15.01 -3.93 -8.35
CA ALA A 109 -14.86 -5.17 -9.11
C ALA A 109 -15.70 -6.34 -8.55
N VAL A 110 -16.00 -6.35 -7.24
CA VAL A 110 -16.71 -7.47 -6.58
C VAL A 110 -18.19 -7.21 -6.30
N ARG A 111 -18.77 -6.12 -6.79
CA ARG A 111 -20.19 -5.76 -6.54
C ARG A 111 -21.20 -6.84 -6.91
N GLY A 112 -20.91 -7.66 -7.93
CA GLY A 112 -21.74 -8.77 -8.37
C GLY A 112 -21.39 -10.13 -7.75
N SER A 113 -20.56 -10.18 -6.72
CA SER A 113 -20.15 -11.42 -6.06
C SER A 113 -21.31 -12.14 -5.40
N MET A 114 -21.38 -13.45 -5.57
CA MET A 114 -22.27 -14.35 -4.81
C MET A 114 -21.62 -14.84 -3.51
N SER A 115 -20.32 -14.63 -3.36
CA SER A 115 -19.55 -15.00 -2.17
C SER A 115 -19.76 -14.00 -1.03
N ARG A 116 -19.65 -14.47 0.21
CA ARG A 116 -19.60 -13.63 1.41
C ARG A 116 -18.22 -12.99 1.51
N LEU A 117 -18.15 -11.67 1.38
CA LEU A 117 -16.89 -10.95 1.33
C LEU A 117 -16.50 -10.43 2.70
N TRP A 118 -15.22 -10.61 3.04
CA TRP A 118 -14.63 -10.21 4.31
C TRP A 118 -13.44 -9.28 4.05
N PRO A 119 -13.66 -7.97 3.80
CA PRO A 119 -12.56 -7.02 3.66
C PRO A 119 -11.78 -6.87 4.96
N VAL A 120 -10.47 -6.99 4.88
CA VAL A 120 -9.52 -6.78 5.98
C VAL A 120 -8.56 -5.67 5.59
N ALA A 121 -8.67 -4.52 6.25
CA ALA A 121 -7.89 -3.34 5.90
C ALA A 121 -6.69 -3.13 6.82
N ILE A 122 -5.58 -2.68 6.24
CA ILE A 122 -4.36 -2.34 6.98
C ILE A 122 -4.52 -1.11 7.90
N SER A 123 -5.55 -0.29 7.66
CA SER A 123 -5.87 0.88 8.48
C SER A 123 -7.33 1.32 8.30
N ALA A 124 -7.82 2.16 9.22
CA ALA A 124 -9.16 2.74 9.15
C ALA A 124 -9.38 3.55 7.85
N THR A 125 -8.41 4.32 7.40
CA THR A 125 -8.47 5.07 6.14
C THR A 125 -8.67 4.16 4.93
N VAL A 126 -8.04 3.00 4.92
CA VAL A 126 -8.21 2.00 3.85
C VAL A 126 -9.62 1.38 3.90
N MET A 127 -10.12 1.07 5.10
CA MET A 127 -11.48 0.54 5.27
C MET A 127 -12.56 1.55 4.85
N GLN A 128 -12.36 2.84 5.11
CA GLN A 128 -13.29 3.90 4.67
C GLN A 128 -13.44 4.00 3.15
N ALA A 129 -12.43 3.57 2.40
CA ALA A 129 -12.48 3.55 0.94
C ALA A 129 -13.21 2.30 0.37
N TRP A 130 -13.61 1.37 1.21
CA TRP A 130 -14.39 0.22 0.81
C TRP A 130 -15.89 0.54 0.81
N ASP A 131 -16.51 0.57 -0.34
CA ASP A 131 -17.97 0.77 -0.54
C ASP A 131 -18.65 -0.48 -1.13
N GLY A 132 -17.96 -1.63 -1.15
CA GLY A 132 -18.48 -2.90 -1.65
C GLY A 132 -19.30 -3.70 -0.62
N PRO A 133 -19.92 -4.80 -1.07
CA PRO A 133 -20.62 -5.70 -0.17
C PRO A 133 -19.67 -6.34 0.84
N ARG A 134 -20.19 -6.65 2.04
CA ARG A 134 -19.41 -7.33 3.09
C ARG A 134 -20.30 -8.14 4.03
N ALA A 135 -19.88 -9.33 4.39
CA ALA A 135 -20.50 -10.16 5.43
C ALA A 135 -19.97 -9.74 6.83
N GLY A 136 -18.73 -9.29 6.89
CA GLY A 136 -18.07 -8.71 8.03
C GLY A 136 -16.77 -8.04 7.60
N SER A 137 -16.02 -7.46 8.53
CA SER A 137 -14.75 -6.81 8.21
C SER A 137 -13.84 -6.72 9.42
N ALA A 138 -12.54 -6.55 9.20
CA ALA A 138 -11.57 -6.28 10.24
C ALA A 138 -10.57 -5.21 9.81
N ILE A 139 -9.98 -4.54 10.79
CA ILE A 139 -8.90 -3.57 10.59
C ILE A 139 -7.70 -4.04 11.40
N ALA A 140 -6.53 -4.05 10.79
CA ALA A 140 -5.29 -4.37 11.48
C ALA A 140 -5.02 -3.35 12.61
N GLN A 141 -4.69 -3.83 13.80
CA GLN A 141 -4.33 -2.97 14.93
C GLN A 141 -3.01 -2.22 14.68
N GLN A 142 -2.10 -2.84 13.93
CA GLN A 142 -0.86 -2.23 13.47
C GLN A 142 -0.75 -2.39 11.96
N PRO A 143 -0.25 -1.38 11.21
CA PRO A 143 -0.15 -1.43 9.75
C PRO A 143 1.05 -2.28 9.30
N THR A 144 1.12 -3.51 9.77
CA THR A 144 2.16 -4.48 9.48
C THR A 144 1.58 -5.77 8.91
N GLN A 145 2.46 -6.63 8.37
CA GLN A 145 2.06 -7.94 7.87
C GLN A 145 1.47 -8.80 9.00
N GLU A 146 2.08 -8.77 10.18
CA GLU A 146 1.64 -9.49 11.37
C GLU A 146 0.27 -9.01 11.84
N GLY A 147 0.05 -7.69 11.84
CA GLY A 147 -1.24 -7.09 12.16
C GLY A 147 -2.34 -7.51 11.21
N MET A 148 -2.06 -7.60 9.90
CA MET A 148 -3.00 -8.12 8.91
C MET A 148 -3.33 -9.59 9.13
N VAL A 149 -2.33 -10.43 9.41
CA VAL A 149 -2.55 -11.86 9.71
C VAL A 149 -3.41 -12.02 10.97
N GLN A 150 -3.15 -11.26 12.02
CA GLN A 150 -3.97 -11.28 13.23
C GLN A 150 -5.41 -10.83 12.95
N ALA A 151 -5.61 -9.76 12.18
CA ALA A 151 -6.95 -9.28 11.82
C ALA A 151 -7.74 -10.33 11.02
N ILE A 152 -7.09 -11.07 10.11
CA ILE A 152 -7.71 -12.17 9.36
C ILE A 152 -8.12 -13.30 10.32
N ARG A 153 -7.24 -13.71 11.23
CA ARG A 153 -7.55 -14.76 12.22
C ARG A 153 -8.72 -14.39 13.13
N CYS A 154 -8.87 -13.11 13.47
CA CYS A 154 -9.97 -12.62 14.31
C CYS A 154 -11.35 -12.63 13.61
N LEU A 155 -11.43 -12.87 12.30
CA LEU A 155 -12.72 -12.95 11.60
C LEU A 155 -13.55 -14.17 12.03
N GLY A 156 -12.95 -15.19 12.65
CA GLY A 156 -13.66 -16.39 13.08
C GLY A 156 -14.28 -17.20 11.94
N ILE A 157 -13.79 -17.03 10.71
CA ILE A 157 -14.21 -17.82 9.56
C ILE A 157 -13.61 -19.21 9.74
N ALA A 158 -14.46 -20.20 9.94
CA ALA A 158 -14.04 -21.59 10.03
C ALA A 158 -13.44 -22.02 8.67
N GLU A 159 -12.22 -22.53 8.72
CA GLU A 159 -11.45 -23.08 7.59
C GLU A 159 -11.09 -22.05 6.50
N LEU A 160 -9.99 -21.31 6.75
CA LEU A 160 -9.15 -20.76 5.69
C LEU A 160 -8.00 -21.73 5.42
#